data_14696c48ea9bd13330884a5b911a0fd1
#
_entry.id   14696c48ea9bd13330884a5b911a0fd1
#
_cell.length_a   1.000
_cell.length_b   1.000
_cell.length_c   1.000
_cell.angle_alpha   90.00
_cell.angle_beta   90.00
_cell.angle_gamma   90.00
#
_symmetry.space_group_name_H-M   'P 1'
#
loop_
_entity.id
_entity.type
_entity.pdbx_description
1 polymer ?
#
loop_
_entity_poly.entity_id
_entity_poly.type
_entity_poly.pdbx_seq_one_letter_code
_entity_poly.pdbx_strand_id
1 'polypeptide(L)'
;MVLRYYKWGNKDNPALVFLHGLGSSGLSFGELAKFLQNDFYVIAFDLPGHGGEVSLDNEKEYFPARMAERLSNFIDSLWLTDVYLVGHSWGAHLALYMAGLYSEKIKGLVLLDGGYFQQGPAGVSLNQQLTDVGAFIDSVCFASWNEFLDSERANSSRWSKELEEGCLAQAAEVDGEIRLSTSPFTAKAVMKGMHLEPTAVIFPKVQSPVLLLHSTMPKEIEEERHEAIEYLLNEIPHAEVQAIHNTSHEIYRDAPEIIVSKLKEWFYGQTKSCANT
;
A
#
# COMPACT_ATOMS: atom_id res chain seq x y z
N MET A 1 -3.60 6.05 20.20
CA MET A 1 -4.57 6.45 19.14
C MET A 1 -5.00 5.18 18.44
N VAL A 2 -6.30 4.93 18.27
CA VAL A 2 -6.82 3.75 17.56
C VAL A 2 -7.02 4.18 16.12
N LEU A 3 -6.30 3.56 15.16
CA LEU A 3 -6.53 3.82 13.74
C LEU A 3 -7.87 3.23 13.30
N ARG A 4 -8.54 3.86 12.35
CA ARG A 4 -9.69 3.29 11.67
C ARG A 4 -9.25 2.07 10.87
N TYR A 5 -10.01 1.00 10.95
CA TYR A 5 -9.73 -0.21 10.17
C TYR A 5 -11.00 -0.96 9.79
N TYR A 6 -10.87 -1.73 8.75
CA TYR A 6 -11.89 -2.64 8.23
C TYR A 6 -11.42 -4.07 8.42
N LYS A 7 -12.34 -5.00 8.59
CA LYS A 7 -12.03 -6.41 8.81
C LYS A 7 -12.99 -7.33 8.09
N TRP A 8 -12.45 -8.43 7.58
CA TRP A 8 -13.19 -9.49 6.91
C TRP A 8 -12.66 -10.85 7.35
N GLY A 9 -13.51 -11.86 7.31
CA GLY A 9 -13.13 -13.22 7.67
C GLY A 9 -13.14 -13.52 9.17
N ASN A 10 -12.68 -14.73 9.50
CA ASN A 10 -12.66 -15.23 10.86
C ASN A 10 -11.31 -14.87 11.54
N LYS A 11 -11.36 -14.33 12.75
CA LYS A 11 -10.18 -13.97 13.56
C LYS A 11 -9.25 -15.16 13.88
N ASP A 12 -9.76 -16.39 13.78
CA ASP A 12 -8.97 -17.59 14.05
C ASP A 12 -8.13 -18.03 12.83
N ASN A 13 -8.35 -17.40 11.66
CA ASN A 13 -7.54 -17.59 10.46
C ASN A 13 -6.25 -16.76 10.52
N PRO A 14 -5.21 -17.11 9.72
CA PRO A 14 -4.01 -16.30 9.59
C PRO A 14 -4.32 -14.84 9.24
N ALA A 15 -3.66 -13.91 9.93
CA ALA A 15 -3.92 -12.48 9.77
C ALA A 15 -3.17 -11.91 8.55
N LEU A 16 -3.92 -11.23 7.65
CA LEU A 16 -3.38 -10.40 6.58
C LEU A 16 -3.67 -8.93 6.88
N VAL A 17 -2.64 -8.13 7.00
CA VAL A 17 -2.73 -6.69 7.26
C VAL A 17 -2.41 -5.94 5.98
N PHE A 18 -3.37 -5.16 5.49
CA PHE A 18 -3.26 -4.39 4.27
C PHE A 18 -2.96 -2.92 4.56
N LEU A 19 -1.96 -2.38 3.85
CA LEU A 19 -1.50 -0.99 3.93
C LEU A 19 -1.64 -0.33 2.55
N HIS A 20 -2.46 0.69 2.46
CA HIS A 20 -2.77 1.36 1.20
C HIS A 20 -1.69 2.37 0.78
N GLY A 21 -1.75 2.80 -0.48
CA GLY A 21 -0.92 3.84 -1.06
C GLY A 21 -1.35 5.27 -0.70
N LEU A 22 -0.53 6.25 -1.07
CA LEU A 22 -0.83 7.66 -0.90
C LEU A 22 -2.13 8.03 -1.62
N GLY A 23 -3.01 8.77 -0.96
CA GLY A 23 -4.29 9.22 -1.50
C GLY A 23 -5.42 8.19 -1.45
N SER A 24 -5.15 6.96 -0.97
CA SER A 24 -6.10 5.86 -0.94
C SER A 24 -6.74 5.62 0.45
N SER A 25 -7.34 4.46 0.68
CA SER A 25 -7.94 4.07 1.95
C SER A 25 -7.88 2.55 2.15
N GLY A 26 -8.17 2.06 3.35
CA GLY A 26 -8.26 0.62 3.62
C GLY A 26 -9.36 -0.07 2.81
N LEU A 27 -10.46 0.60 2.47
CA LEU A 27 -11.53 0.05 1.64
C LEU A 27 -11.13 -0.18 0.18
N SER A 28 -10.02 0.40 -0.29
CA SER A 28 -9.48 0.10 -1.62
C SER A 28 -9.15 -1.38 -1.81
N PHE A 29 -8.92 -2.11 -0.72
CA PHE A 29 -8.69 -3.56 -0.73
C PHE A 29 -9.96 -4.40 -0.51
N GLY A 30 -11.14 -3.78 -0.48
CA GLY A 30 -12.41 -4.45 -0.18
C GLY A 30 -12.69 -5.64 -1.10
N GLU A 31 -12.36 -5.53 -2.38
CA GLU A 31 -12.53 -6.62 -3.35
C GLU A 31 -11.57 -7.79 -3.10
N LEU A 32 -10.28 -7.52 -2.85
CA LEU A 32 -9.32 -8.56 -2.46
C LEU A 32 -9.75 -9.24 -1.15
N ALA A 33 -10.18 -8.44 -0.17
CA ALA A 33 -10.62 -8.94 1.13
C ALA A 33 -11.81 -9.88 1.00
N LYS A 34 -12.77 -9.56 0.13
CA LYS A 34 -13.93 -10.41 -0.16
C LYS A 34 -13.54 -11.79 -0.71
N PHE A 35 -12.52 -11.86 -1.56
CA PHE A 35 -12.00 -13.12 -2.09
C PHE A 35 -11.15 -13.91 -1.08
N LEU A 36 -10.53 -13.22 -0.11
CA LEU A 36 -9.60 -13.82 0.85
C LEU A 36 -10.24 -14.20 2.19
N GLN A 37 -11.41 -13.63 2.53
CA GLN A 37 -12.01 -13.73 3.86
C GLN A 37 -12.35 -15.15 4.33
N ASN A 38 -12.50 -16.11 3.41
CA ASN A 38 -12.78 -17.51 3.80
C ASN A 38 -11.52 -18.22 4.34
N ASP A 39 -10.34 -17.79 3.91
CA ASP A 39 -9.06 -18.41 4.24
C ASP A 39 -8.25 -17.61 5.25
N PHE A 40 -8.50 -16.29 5.31
CA PHE A 40 -7.70 -15.34 6.10
C PHE A 40 -8.57 -14.40 6.94
N TYR A 41 -8.00 -13.91 8.03
CA TYR A 41 -8.48 -12.74 8.73
C TYR A 41 -7.84 -11.49 8.13
N VAL A 42 -8.58 -10.80 7.29
CA VAL A 42 -8.11 -9.63 6.55
C VAL A 42 -8.40 -8.37 7.35
N ILE A 43 -7.39 -7.52 7.52
CA ILE A 43 -7.48 -6.22 8.19
C ILE A 43 -6.87 -5.18 7.26
N ALA A 44 -7.58 -4.09 7.01
CA ALA A 44 -7.08 -2.97 6.22
C ALA A 44 -7.25 -1.67 7.00
N PHE A 45 -6.16 -0.91 7.14
CA PHE A 45 -6.15 0.35 7.89
C PHE A 45 -6.43 1.55 6.98
N ASP A 46 -7.09 2.56 7.53
CA ASP A 46 -6.92 3.93 7.03
C ASP A 46 -5.66 4.50 7.71
N LEU A 47 -4.66 4.82 6.91
CA LEU A 47 -3.43 5.44 7.41
C LEU A 47 -3.70 6.92 7.75
N PRO A 48 -2.96 7.52 8.70
CA PRO A 48 -3.19 8.90 9.12
C PRO A 48 -3.29 9.89 7.94
N GLY A 49 -4.33 10.73 7.97
CA GLY A 49 -4.63 11.70 6.91
C GLY A 49 -5.21 11.11 5.63
N HIS A 50 -5.71 9.86 5.69
CA HIS A 50 -6.32 9.14 4.57
C HIS A 50 -7.64 8.50 5.01
N GLY A 51 -8.51 8.25 4.04
CA GLY A 51 -9.81 7.67 4.33
C GLY A 51 -10.58 8.51 5.36
N GLY A 52 -10.94 7.92 6.48
CA GLY A 52 -11.60 8.62 7.57
C GLY A 52 -10.68 9.02 8.74
N GLU A 53 -9.34 8.85 8.60
CA GLU A 53 -8.39 9.17 9.66
C GLU A 53 -7.93 10.63 9.65
N VAL A 54 -7.70 11.17 10.84
CA VAL A 54 -7.22 12.53 11.03
C VAL A 54 -5.75 12.63 10.59
N SER A 55 -5.41 13.74 9.92
CA SER A 55 -4.01 14.09 9.61
C SER A 55 -3.19 14.30 10.88
N LEU A 56 -1.91 13.94 10.82
CA LEU A 56 -0.95 14.28 11.85
C LEU A 56 -0.42 15.71 11.62
N ASP A 57 -0.21 16.45 12.70
CA ASP A 57 0.21 17.86 12.64
C ASP A 57 1.70 18.05 12.32
N ASN A 58 2.50 17.00 12.51
CA ASN A 58 3.94 17.03 12.31
C ASN A 58 4.35 16.13 11.14
N GLU A 59 4.99 16.71 10.13
CA GLU A 59 5.45 15.99 8.95
C GLU A 59 6.33 14.77 9.26
N LYS A 60 7.17 14.84 10.32
CA LYS A 60 8.07 13.76 10.71
C LYS A 60 7.34 12.51 11.22
N GLU A 61 6.07 12.65 11.64
CA GLU A 61 5.26 11.51 12.06
C GLU A 61 4.83 10.63 10.87
N TYR A 62 4.94 11.16 9.62
CA TYR A 62 4.72 10.40 8.38
C TYR A 62 5.98 9.68 7.88
N PHE A 63 7.13 9.89 8.49
CA PHE A 63 8.36 9.22 8.07
C PHE A 63 8.24 7.71 8.31
N PRO A 64 8.76 6.88 7.39
CA PRO A 64 8.57 5.43 7.42
C PRO A 64 8.88 4.75 8.76
N ALA A 65 9.97 5.12 9.43
CA ALA A 65 10.32 4.53 10.72
C ALA A 65 9.27 4.88 11.82
N ARG A 66 8.75 6.12 11.83
CA ARG A 66 7.71 6.54 12.77
C ARG A 66 6.37 5.89 12.47
N MET A 67 6.03 5.79 11.20
CA MET A 67 4.82 5.08 10.78
C MET A 67 4.89 3.59 11.11
N ALA A 68 6.05 2.95 10.93
CA ALA A 68 6.25 1.55 11.32
C ALA A 68 6.07 1.36 12.84
N GLU A 69 6.62 2.26 13.68
CA GLU A 69 6.39 2.23 15.13
C GLU A 69 4.90 2.31 15.48
N ARG A 70 4.18 3.24 14.87
CA ARG A 70 2.73 3.43 15.05
C ARG A 70 1.93 2.19 14.65
N LEU A 71 2.25 1.62 13.49
CA LEU A 71 1.60 0.42 12.98
C LEU A 71 1.90 -0.81 13.84
N SER A 72 3.14 -0.97 14.32
CA SER A 72 3.53 -2.02 15.25
C SER A 72 2.71 -1.96 16.55
N ASN A 73 2.62 -0.78 17.16
CA ASN A 73 1.81 -0.58 18.38
C ASN A 73 0.32 -0.85 18.11
N PHE A 74 -0.16 -0.56 16.92
CA PHE A 74 -1.55 -0.81 16.58
C PHE A 74 -1.83 -2.31 16.38
N ILE A 75 -0.96 -3.04 15.71
CA ILE A 75 -1.00 -4.50 15.56
C ILE A 75 -1.05 -5.16 16.95
N ASP A 76 -0.20 -4.70 17.90
CA ASP A 76 -0.22 -5.18 19.28
C ASP A 76 -1.57 -4.93 19.97
N SER A 77 -2.17 -3.77 19.76
CA SER A 77 -3.48 -3.42 20.34
C SER A 77 -4.62 -4.31 19.88
N LEU A 78 -4.47 -4.91 18.68
CA LEU A 78 -5.40 -5.90 18.13
C LEU A 78 -5.09 -7.34 18.56
N TRP A 79 -4.04 -7.55 19.37
CA TRP A 79 -3.58 -8.87 19.80
C TRP A 79 -3.21 -9.79 18.62
N LEU A 80 -2.73 -9.19 17.54
CA LEU A 80 -2.28 -9.93 16.37
C LEU A 80 -0.82 -10.34 16.56
N THR A 81 -0.57 -11.60 16.30
CA THR A 81 0.78 -12.17 16.21
C THR A 81 0.95 -12.80 14.85
N ASP A 82 2.20 -12.90 14.40
CA ASP A 82 2.49 -13.66 13.17
C ASP A 82 1.72 -13.14 11.94
N VAL A 83 1.75 -11.84 11.71
CA VAL A 83 1.00 -11.22 10.61
C VAL A 83 1.75 -11.28 9.27
N TYR A 84 1.00 -11.44 8.20
CA TYR A 84 1.49 -11.13 6.86
C TYR A 84 1.08 -9.71 6.49
N LEU A 85 2.02 -8.92 5.96
CA LEU A 85 1.74 -7.57 5.47
C LEU A 85 1.55 -7.58 3.95
N VAL A 86 0.52 -6.89 3.49
CA VAL A 86 0.28 -6.64 2.06
C VAL A 86 0.23 -5.15 1.86
N GLY A 87 1.26 -4.58 1.25
CA GLY A 87 1.39 -3.13 1.07
C GLY A 87 1.34 -2.73 -0.39
N HIS A 88 0.59 -1.67 -0.72
CA HIS A 88 0.59 -1.06 -2.04
C HIS A 88 1.33 0.29 -2.00
N SER A 89 2.21 0.54 -2.98
CA SER A 89 2.87 1.84 -3.15
C SER A 89 3.54 2.32 -1.84
N TRP A 90 3.11 3.43 -1.24
CA TRP A 90 3.55 3.87 0.09
C TRP A 90 3.35 2.81 1.16
N GLY A 91 2.24 2.08 1.14
CA GLY A 91 1.99 0.97 2.06
C GLY A 91 3.03 -0.16 1.94
N ALA A 92 3.57 -0.41 0.74
CA ALA A 92 4.67 -1.37 0.54
C ALA A 92 5.99 -0.86 1.15
N HIS A 93 6.26 0.44 1.04
CA HIS A 93 7.39 1.07 1.71
C HIS A 93 7.29 0.91 3.24
N LEU A 94 6.10 1.15 3.82
CA LEU A 94 5.85 0.95 5.25
C LEU A 94 5.97 -0.52 5.66
N ALA A 95 5.48 -1.46 4.84
CA ALA A 95 5.59 -2.89 5.10
C ALA A 95 7.06 -3.34 5.21
N LEU A 96 7.94 -2.83 4.36
CA LEU A 96 9.39 -3.08 4.43
C LEU A 96 10.00 -2.53 5.71
N TYR A 97 9.63 -1.31 6.11
CA TYR A 97 10.08 -0.74 7.38
C TYR A 97 9.57 -1.53 8.58
N MET A 98 8.33 -2.00 8.55
CA MET A 98 7.77 -2.89 9.57
C MET A 98 8.59 -4.18 9.69
N ALA A 99 8.88 -4.84 8.57
CA ALA A 99 9.63 -6.09 8.57
C ALA A 99 11.10 -5.93 9.02
N GLY A 100 11.72 -4.81 8.68
CA GLY A 100 13.11 -4.56 9.08
C GLY A 100 13.28 -4.08 10.53
N LEU A 101 12.25 -3.45 11.13
CA LEU A 101 12.31 -2.91 12.50
C LEU A 101 11.61 -3.79 13.54
N TYR A 102 10.61 -4.59 13.14
CA TYR A 102 9.74 -5.40 13.99
C TYR A 102 9.59 -6.81 13.42
N SER A 103 10.71 -7.41 13.01
CA SER A 103 10.77 -8.69 12.27
C SER A 103 10.09 -9.85 13.03
N GLU A 104 10.09 -9.81 14.37
CA GLU A 104 9.48 -10.81 15.22
C GLU A 104 7.96 -10.92 15.08
N LYS A 105 7.31 -9.89 14.53
CA LYS A 105 5.85 -9.85 14.31
C LYS A 105 5.45 -10.24 12.89
N ILE A 106 6.39 -10.17 11.95
CA ILE A 106 6.09 -10.22 10.52
C ILE A 106 6.53 -11.55 9.93
N LYS A 107 5.55 -12.36 9.54
CA LYS A 107 5.80 -13.67 8.89
C LYS A 107 6.19 -13.57 7.42
N GLY A 108 5.77 -12.53 6.76
CA GLY A 108 6.09 -12.32 5.36
C GLY A 108 5.45 -11.05 4.81
N LEU A 109 5.93 -10.62 3.65
CA LEU A 109 5.53 -9.39 2.97
C LEU A 109 5.05 -9.69 1.56
N VAL A 110 3.97 -9.04 1.16
CA VAL A 110 3.62 -8.89 -0.25
C VAL A 110 3.62 -7.41 -0.60
N LEU A 111 4.42 -7.06 -1.57
CA LEU A 111 4.58 -5.71 -2.09
C LEU A 111 3.77 -5.62 -3.40
N LEU A 112 2.72 -4.82 -3.40
CA LEU A 112 1.89 -4.56 -4.56
C LEU A 112 2.38 -3.28 -5.24
N ASP A 113 3.18 -3.43 -6.27
CA ASP A 113 3.79 -2.36 -7.08
C ASP A 113 4.36 -1.21 -6.25
N GLY A 114 5.18 -1.53 -5.25
CA GLY A 114 5.77 -0.52 -4.37
C GLY A 114 6.95 -1.03 -3.56
N GLY A 115 7.65 -0.10 -2.92
CA GLY A 115 8.78 -0.39 -2.03
C GLY A 115 10.09 -0.75 -2.73
N TYR A 116 10.13 -0.94 -4.03
CA TYR A 116 11.34 -1.30 -4.78
C TYR A 116 12.02 -0.09 -5.46
N PHE A 117 11.28 0.92 -5.88
CA PHE A 117 11.86 2.18 -6.36
C PHE A 117 12.49 2.97 -5.21
N GLN A 118 13.72 3.44 -5.42
CA GLN A 118 14.49 4.16 -4.39
C GLN A 118 14.40 5.67 -4.50
N GLN A 119 14.15 6.17 -5.71
CA GLN A 119 14.11 7.59 -6.01
C GLN A 119 12.88 7.91 -6.85
N GLY A 120 12.46 9.17 -6.79
CA GLY A 120 11.45 9.69 -7.72
C GLY A 120 11.99 9.78 -9.16
N PRO A 121 11.18 10.30 -10.09
CA PRO A 121 11.55 10.40 -11.49
C PRO A 121 12.92 11.04 -11.71
N ALA A 122 13.72 10.46 -12.61
CA ALA A 122 15.07 10.94 -12.89
C ALA A 122 15.08 12.43 -13.28
N GLY A 123 16.00 13.19 -12.69
CA GLY A 123 16.15 14.63 -12.95
C GLY A 123 15.14 15.55 -12.27
N VAL A 124 14.17 15.02 -11.50
CA VAL A 124 13.19 15.83 -10.77
C VAL A 124 13.64 16.01 -9.31
N SER A 125 13.86 17.25 -8.90
CA SER A 125 14.24 17.54 -7.51
C SER A 125 13.13 17.20 -6.52
N LEU A 126 13.48 16.88 -5.25
CA LEU A 126 12.51 16.68 -4.19
C LEU A 126 11.53 17.85 -4.06
N ASN A 127 12.03 19.08 -4.10
CA ASN A 127 11.16 20.27 -4.00
C ASN A 127 10.15 20.34 -5.14
N GLN A 128 10.53 19.96 -6.35
CA GLN A 128 9.60 19.89 -7.47
C GLN A 128 8.55 18.79 -7.24
N GLN A 129 8.98 17.60 -6.83
CA GLN A 129 8.05 16.49 -6.52
C GLN A 129 7.06 16.87 -5.42
N LEU A 130 7.52 17.56 -4.37
CA LEU A 130 6.64 18.05 -3.29
C LEU A 130 5.66 19.12 -3.79
N THR A 131 6.09 19.98 -4.71
CA THR A 131 5.21 20.98 -5.32
C THR A 131 4.15 20.31 -6.17
N ASP A 132 4.57 19.37 -7.02
CA ASP A 132 3.69 18.67 -7.98
C ASP A 132 2.65 17.82 -7.25
N VAL A 133 3.04 17.05 -6.23
CA VAL A 133 2.08 16.24 -5.48
C VAL A 133 1.07 17.10 -4.73
N GLY A 134 1.52 18.23 -4.15
CA GLY A 134 0.59 19.15 -3.50
C GLY A 134 -0.40 19.77 -4.48
N ALA A 135 0.08 20.23 -5.65
CA ALA A 135 -0.77 20.78 -6.68
C ALA A 135 -1.75 19.74 -7.26
N PHE A 136 -1.31 18.50 -7.41
CA PHE A 136 -2.17 17.39 -7.82
C PHE A 136 -3.32 17.19 -6.83
N ILE A 137 -3.03 17.04 -5.54
CA ILE A 137 -4.07 16.87 -4.50
C ILE A 137 -5.06 18.05 -4.50
N ASP A 138 -4.57 19.29 -4.59
CA ASP A 138 -5.42 20.48 -4.64
C ASP A 138 -6.29 20.54 -5.90
N SER A 139 -5.82 19.96 -7.01
CA SER A 139 -6.54 19.97 -8.29
C SER A 139 -7.73 19.01 -8.33
N VAL A 140 -7.75 17.97 -7.48
CA VAL A 140 -8.84 17.00 -7.40
C VAL A 140 -10.04 17.64 -6.70
N CYS A 141 -10.97 18.11 -7.51
CA CYS A 141 -12.16 18.85 -7.05
C CYS A 141 -13.31 18.56 -8.01
N PHE A 142 -14.43 18.10 -7.47
CA PHE A 142 -15.64 17.79 -8.23
C PHE A 142 -16.85 18.46 -7.58
N ALA A 143 -17.81 18.87 -8.39
CA ALA A 143 -19.03 19.54 -7.92
C ALA A 143 -20.02 18.54 -7.26
N SER A 144 -19.87 17.25 -7.46
CA SER A 144 -20.75 16.23 -6.88
C SER A 144 -20.10 14.85 -6.83
N TRP A 145 -20.64 13.98 -5.97
CA TRP A 145 -20.25 12.57 -5.92
C TRP A 145 -20.46 11.83 -7.25
N ASN A 146 -21.48 12.18 -8.02
CA ASN A 146 -21.69 11.57 -9.33
C ASN A 146 -20.56 11.92 -10.30
N GLU A 147 -20.17 13.21 -10.36
CA GLU A 147 -19.07 13.66 -11.22
C GLU A 147 -17.75 12.97 -10.82
N PHE A 148 -17.46 12.88 -9.53
CA PHE A 148 -16.30 12.16 -9.00
C PHE A 148 -16.32 10.69 -9.44
N LEU A 149 -17.41 9.97 -9.18
CA LEU A 149 -17.53 8.55 -9.54
C LEU A 149 -17.50 8.31 -11.05
N ASP A 150 -18.07 9.20 -11.85
CA ASP A 150 -18.01 9.11 -13.31
C ASP A 150 -16.57 9.28 -13.81
N SER A 151 -15.80 10.19 -13.20
CA SER A 151 -14.37 10.33 -13.49
C SER A 151 -13.58 9.06 -13.12
N GLU A 152 -13.82 8.50 -11.93
CA GLU A 152 -13.17 7.26 -11.49
C GLU A 152 -13.50 6.08 -12.40
N ARG A 153 -14.77 5.95 -12.83
CA ARG A 153 -15.19 4.92 -13.80
C ARG A 153 -14.52 5.08 -15.17
N ALA A 154 -14.43 6.30 -15.64
CA ALA A 154 -13.80 6.58 -16.94
C ALA A 154 -12.31 6.24 -16.97
N ASN A 155 -11.64 6.35 -15.83
CA ASN A 155 -10.21 6.04 -15.68
C ASN A 155 -9.92 4.58 -15.26
N SER A 156 -10.96 3.76 -15.06
CA SER A 156 -10.82 2.37 -14.65
C SER A 156 -11.11 1.40 -15.79
N SER A 157 -10.30 0.37 -15.95
CA SER A 157 -10.50 -0.69 -16.94
C SER A 157 -11.70 -1.59 -16.63
N ARG A 158 -12.16 -1.58 -15.38
CA ARG A 158 -13.26 -2.38 -14.85
C ARG A 158 -13.94 -1.64 -13.69
N TRP A 159 -15.14 -2.08 -13.31
CA TRP A 159 -15.88 -1.49 -12.20
C TRP A 159 -16.61 -2.58 -11.39
N SER A 160 -16.60 -2.43 -10.07
CA SER A 160 -17.36 -3.26 -9.13
C SER A 160 -17.90 -2.39 -7.99
N LYS A 161 -18.80 -2.96 -7.21
CA LYS A 161 -19.32 -2.28 -6.01
C LYS A 161 -18.22 -2.00 -5.00
N GLU A 162 -17.30 -2.94 -4.82
CA GLU A 162 -16.19 -2.82 -3.90
C GLU A 162 -15.18 -1.73 -4.35
N LEU A 163 -14.97 -1.59 -5.66
CA LEU A 163 -14.17 -0.47 -6.20
C LEU A 163 -14.85 0.87 -5.93
N GLU A 164 -16.17 0.96 -6.15
CA GLU A 164 -16.93 2.17 -5.85
C GLU A 164 -16.84 2.55 -4.37
N GLU A 165 -17.00 1.58 -3.45
CA GLU A 165 -16.83 1.81 -2.01
C GLU A 165 -15.42 2.29 -1.67
N GLY A 166 -14.39 1.74 -2.32
CA GLY A 166 -13.01 2.19 -2.18
C GLY A 166 -12.79 3.62 -2.67
N CYS A 167 -13.34 3.99 -3.83
CA CYS A 167 -13.30 5.37 -4.35
C CYS A 167 -14.00 6.36 -3.42
N LEU A 168 -15.21 6.02 -2.95
CA LEU A 168 -15.94 6.88 -2.00
C LEU A 168 -15.17 7.10 -0.70
N ALA A 169 -14.44 6.09 -0.20
CA ALA A 169 -13.69 6.18 1.04
C ALA A 169 -12.43 7.06 0.95
N GLN A 170 -11.91 7.33 -0.24
CA GLN A 170 -10.72 8.19 -0.44
C GLN A 170 -11.05 9.67 -0.61
N ALA A 171 -12.33 10.03 -0.67
CA ALA A 171 -12.80 11.40 -0.86
C ALA A 171 -13.75 11.83 0.26
N ALA A 172 -13.96 13.13 0.40
CA ALA A 172 -14.87 13.74 1.35
C ALA A 172 -15.49 15.00 0.73
N GLU A 173 -16.68 15.38 1.22
CA GLU A 173 -17.30 16.67 0.91
C GLU A 173 -16.68 17.74 1.81
N VAL A 174 -16.10 18.77 1.20
CA VAL A 174 -15.50 19.92 1.86
C VAL A 174 -16.03 21.18 1.18
N ASP A 175 -16.70 22.04 1.93
CA ASP A 175 -17.28 23.32 1.46
C ASP A 175 -18.20 23.16 0.22
N GLY A 176 -18.92 22.03 0.13
CA GLY A 176 -19.84 21.72 -0.97
C GLY A 176 -19.19 21.15 -2.23
N GLU A 177 -17.92 20.83 -2.19
CA GLU A 177 -17.15 20.17 -3.24
C GLU A 177 -16.62 18.81 -2.77
N ILE A 178 -16.47 17.87 -3.69
CA ILE A 178 -15.87 16.57 -3.41
C ILE A 178 -14.38 16.65 -3.68
N ARG A 179 -13.59 16.39 -2.66
CA ARG A 179 -12.12 16.45 -2.68
C ARG A 179 -11.53 15.18 -2.09
N LEU A 180 -10.25 14.89 -2.38
CA LEU A 180 -9.55 13.82 -1.69
C LEU A 180 -9.50 14.11 -0.18
N SER A 181 -9.66 13.07 0.63
CA SER A 181 -9.52 13.16 2.10
C SER A 181 -8.08 13.50 2.51
N THR A 182 -7.11 13.12 1.66
CA THR A 182 -5.70 13.42 1.88
C THR A 182 -5.40 14.87 1.55
N SER A 183 -4.84 15.60 2.51
CA SER A 183 -4.45 16.99 2.32
C SER A 183 -3.12 17.12 1.57
N PRO A 184 -2.83 18.27 0.91
CA PRO A 184 -1.51 18.55 0.33
C PRO A 184 -0.38 18.47 1.36
N PHE A 185 -0.63 18.84 2.61
CA PHE A 185 0.34 18.71 3.70
C PHE A 185 0.70 17.23 3.93
N THR A 186 -0.31 16.36 4.06
CA THR A 186 -0.12 14.93 4.25
C THR A 186 0.65 14.31 3.09
N ALA A 187 0.26 14.61 1.85
CA ALA A 187 0.91 14.08 0.66
C ALA A 187 2.39 14.48 0.57
N LYS A 188 2.69 15.76 0.84
CA LYS A 188 4.07 16.26 0.89
C LYS A 188 4.87 15.61 2.01
N ALA A 189 4.29 15.43 3.19
CA ALA A 189 4.95 14.81 4.34
C ALA A 189 5.29 13.33 4.07
N VAL A 190 4.37 12.58 3.48
CA VAL A 190 4.58 11.19 3.04
C VAL A 190 5.72 11.10 2.01
N MET A 191 5.65 11.89 0.94
CA MET A 191 6.66 11.87 -0.12
C MET A 191 8.04 12.27 0.40
N LYS A 192 8.12 13.30 1.24
CA LYS A 192 9.35 13.73 1.91
C LYS A 192 9.91 12.63 2.81
N GLY A 193 9.05 11.95 3.56
CA GLY A 193 9.45 10.82 4.41
C GLY A 193 10.04 9.67 3.61
N MET A 194 9.40 9.24 2.53
CA MET A 194 9.93 8.20 1.64
C MET A 194 11.28 8.57 1.02
N HIS A 195 11.47 9.84 0.66
CA HIS A 195 12.73 10.33 0.11
C HIS A 195 13.86 10.34 1.14
N LEU A 196 13.58 10.78 2.38
CA LEU A 196 14.59 10.90 3.44
C LEU A 196 14.89 9.54 4.12
N GLU A 197 13.96 8.63 4.09
CA GLU A 197 14.08 7.26 4.58
C GLU A 197 13.75 6.28 3.43
N PRO A 198 14.62 6.16 2.40
CA PRO A 198 14.38 5.24 1.28
C PRO A 198 14.46 3.78 1.74
N THR A 199 13.79 2.89 1.02
CA THR A 199 13.76 1.46 1.38
C THR A 199 15.12 0.77 1.29
N ALA A 200 16.06 1.31 0.52
CA ALA A 200 17.45 0.83 0.47
C ALA A 200 18.09 0.72 1.85
N VAL A 201 17.79 1.63 2.79
CA VAL A 201 18.39 1.59 4.12
C VAL A 201 17.81 0.49 5.02
N ILE A 202 16.64 -0.04 4.68
CA ILE A 202 15.96 -1.07 5.46
C ILE A 202 16.10 -2.48 4.84
N PHE A 203 16.32 -2.60 3.54
CA PHE A 203 16.46 -3.88 2.84
C PHE A 203 17.38 -4.89 3.55
N PRO A 204 18.60 -4.52 4.02
CA PRO A 204 19.51 -5.46 4.68
C PRO A 204 18.97 -6.04 6.00
N LYS A 205 17.92 -5.45 6.57
CA LYS A 205 17.28 -5.89 7.81
C LYS A 205 16.05 -6.77 7.57
N VAL A 206 15.56 -6.86 6.34
CA VAL A 206 14.38 -7.65 5.98
C VAL A 206 14.78 -9.11 5.89
N GLN A 207 14.31 -9.92 6.83
CA GLN A 207 14.58 -11.36 6.90
C GLN A 207 13.37 -12.22 6.57
N SER A 208 12.17 -11.62 6.66
CA SER A 208 10.92 -12.30 6.31
C SER A 208 10.85 -12.60 4.81
N PRO A 209 10.17 -13.68 4.39
CA PRO A 209 9.86 -13.92 2.98
C PRO A 209 9.18 -12.71 2.32
N VAL A 210 9.57 -12.37 1.10
CA VAL A 210 9.05 -11.23 0.34
C VAL A 210 8.53 -11.70 -1.01
N LEU A 211 7.32 -11.27 -1.37
CA LEU A 211 6.78 -11.37 -2.73
C LEU A 211 6.55 -9.98 -3.28
N LEU A 212 7.20 -9.61 -4.37
CA LEU A 212 6.89 -8.42 -5.15
C LEU A 212 6.01 -8.79 -6.34
N LEU A 213 4.81 -8.22 -6.39
CA LEU A 213 3.94 -8.23 -7.56
C LEU A 213 4.00 -6.82 -8.18
N HIS A 214 4.51 -6.70 -9.41
CA HIS A 214 4.70 -5.39 -10.02
C HIS A 214 3.89 -5.23 -11.30
N SER A 215 3.49 -4.00 -11.60
CA SER A 215 2.82 -3.61 -12.85
C SER A 215 3.76 -3.71 -14.05
N THR A 216 3.21 -3.73 -15.26
CA THR A 216 3.99 -3.62 -16.50
C THR A 216 3.64 -2.36 -17.32
N MET A 217 2.79 -1.50 -16.77
CA MET A 217 2.45 -0.20 -17.36
C MET A 217 2.79 0.93 -16.36
N PRO A 218 3.14 2.13 -16.84
CA PRO A 218 3.42 2.45 -18.24
C PRO A 218 4.75 1.81 -18.70
N LYS A 219 4.88 1.58 -20.00
CA LYS A 219 6.09 0.94 -20.59
C LYS A 219 7.31 1.86 -20.61
N GLU A 220 7.08 3.15 -20.53
CA GLU A 220 8.11 4.18 -20.58
C GLU A 220 9.10 4.09 -19.40
N ILE A 221 8.69 3.49 -18.29
CA ILE A 221 9.54 3.27 -17.11
C ILE A 221 10.00 1.81 -16.94
N GLU A 222 9.93 1.02 -18.01
CA GLU A 222 10.28 -0.42 -17.94
C GLU A 222 11.74 -0.65 -17.56
N GLU A 223 12.64 0.17 -18.07
CA GLU A 223 14.08 0.09 -17.78
C GLU A 223 14.35 0.43 -16.32
N GLU A 224 13.82 1.55 -15.83
CA GLU A 224 13.95 1.96 -14.42
C GLU A 224 13.33 0.93 -13.47
N ARG A 225 12.20 0.31 -13.88
CA ARG A 225 11.56 -0.76 -13.10
C ARG A 225 12.48 -1.97 -13.01
N HIS A 226 13.09 -2.36 -14.13
CA HIS A 226 14.00 -3.50 -14.16
C HIS A 226 15.23 -3.28 -13.26
N GLU A 227 15.87 -2.12 -13.37
CA GLU A 227 17.01 -1.75 -12.50
C GLU A 227 16.63 -1.75 -11.01
N ALA A 228 15.44 -1.21 -10.68
CA ALA A 228 14.95 -1.17 -9.30
C ALA A 228 14.66 -2.58 -8.74
N ILE A 229 14.14 -3.49 -9.57
CA ILE A 229 13.91 -4.90 -9.20
C ILE A 229 15.24 -5.64 -9.02
N GLU A 230 16.21 -5.45 -9.91
CA GLU A 230 17.53 -6.04 -9.77
C GLU A 230 18.22 -5.57 -8.47
N TYR A 231 18.10 -4.29 -8.17
CA TYR A 231 18.63 -3.75 -6.92
C TYR A 231 17.96 -4.40 -5.69
N LEU A 232 16.63 -4.51 -5.68
CA LEU A 232 15.91 -5.20 -4.60
C LEU A 232 16.35 -6.65 -4.44
N LEU A 233 16.50 -7.42 -5.53
CA LEU A 233 16.93 -8.81 -5.51
C LEU A 233 18.39 -8.98 -5.03
N ASN A 234 19.25 -8.01 -5.29
CA ASN A 234 20.61 -8.00 -4.77
C ASN A 234 20.65 -7.80 -3.25
N GLU A 235 19.77 -6.94 -2.72
CA GLU A 235 19.71 -6.63 -1.28
C GLU A 235 18.85 -7.63 -0.49
N ILE A 236 17.83 -8.23 -1.12
CA ILE A 236 16.94 -9.26 -0.55
C ILE A 236 16.94 -10.49 -1.47
N PRO A 237 17.99 -11.33 -1.47
CA PRO A 237 18.12 -12.43 -2.44
C PRO A 237 17.04 -13.50 -2.34
N HIS A 238 16.31 -13.57 -1.24
CA HIS A 238 15.19 -14.50 -1.03
C HIS A 238 13.83 -13.94 -1.43
N ALA A 239 13.78 -12.72 -2.01
CA ALA A 239 12.55 -12.17 -2.54
C ALA A 239 12.14 -12.88 -3.83
N GLU A 240 10.83 -13.12 -3.95
CA GLU A 240 10.19 -13.58 -5.17
C GLU A 240 9.61 -12.37 -5.92
N VAL A 241 9.75 -12.34 -7.25
CA VAL A 241 9.24 -11.24 -8.08
C VAL A 241 8.38 -11.80 -9.20
N GLN A 242 7.20 -11.23 -9.39
CA GLN A 242 6.28 -11.62 -10.44
C GLN A 242 5.63 -10.40 -11.09
N ALA A 243 5.64 -10.36 -12.44
CA ALA A 243 4.97 -9.31 -13.20
C ALA A 243 3.46 -9.59 -13.32
N ILE A 244 2.65 -8.56 -13.14
CA ILE A 244 1.22 -8.58 -13.42
C ILE A 244 1.01 -7.81 -14.73
N HIS A 245 0.89 -8.55 -15.82
CA HIS A 245 0.90 -7.98 -17.16
C HIS A 245 -0.32 -7.12 -17.45
N ASN A 246 -0.10 -6.04 -18.21
CA ASN A 246 -1.13 -5.10 -18.66
C ASN A 246 -1.89 -4.39 -17.52
N THR A 247 -1.25 -4.23 -16.37
CA THR A 247 -1.80 -3.48 -15.24
C THR A 247 -1.08 -2.17 -15.04
N SER A 248 -1.81 -1.19 -14.52
CA SER A 248 -1.30 0.09 -14.02
C SER A 248 -0.68 -0.07 -12.62
N HIS A 249 -0.29 1.05 -12.02
CA HIS A 249 0.21 1.07 -10.64
C HIS A 249 -0.77 0.45 -9.61
N GLU A 250 -2.07 0.53 -9.85
CA GLU A 250 -3.10 -0.05 -8.98
C GLU A 250 -3.45 -1.49 -9.40
N ILE A 251 -2.44 -2.38 -9.44
CA ILE A 251 -2.54 -3.77 -9.93
C ILE A 251 -3.70 -4.55 -9.29
N TYR A 252 -4.01 -4.25 -8.03
CA TYR A 252 -5.09 -4.90 -7.29
C TYR A 252 -6.50 -4.44 -7.74
N ARG A 253 -6.62 -3.25 -8.33
CA ARG A 253 -7.85 -2.76 -8.97
C ARG A 253 -8.00 -3.35 -10.38
N ASP A 254 -6.90 -3.43 -11.11
CA ASP A 254 -6.89 -3.88 -12.51
C ASP A 254 -7.11 -5.39 -12.64
N ALA A 255 -6.46 -6.19 -11.79
CA ALA A 255 -6.43 -7.65 -11.88
C ALA A 255 -6.63 -8.36 -10.53
N PRO A 256 -7.72 -8.09 -9.78
CA PRO A 256 -7.90 -8.60 -8.41
C PRO A 256 -7.85 -10.12 -8.32
N GLU A 257 -8.43 -10.84 -9.27
CA GLU A 257 -8.46 -12.30 -9.26
C GLU A 257 -7.06 -12.89 -9.44
N ILE A 258 -6.23 -12.29 -10.29
CA ILE A 258 -4.84 -12.69 -10.47
C ILE A 258 -4.06 -12.43 -9.19
N ILE A 259 -4.22 -11.25 -8.59
CA ILE A 259 -3.57 -10.89 -7.32
C ILE A 259 -3.97 -11.89 -6.23
N VAL A 260 -5.25 -12.17 -6.07
CA VAL A 260 -5.75 -13.15 -5.07
C VAL A 260 -5.16 -14.54 -5.29
N SER A 261 -5.09 -15.00 -6.54
CA SER A 261 -4.46 -16.30 -6.88
C SER A 261 -2.99 -16.33 -6.46
N LYS A 262 -2.24 -15.28 -6.78
CA LYS A 262 -0.81 -15.16 -6.42
C LYS A 262 -0.59 -15.09 -4.91
N LEU A 263 -1.44 -14.32 -4.20
CA LEU A 263 -1.41 -14.25 -2.75
C LEU A 263 -1.63 -15.64 -2.11
N LYS A 264 -2.71 -16.34 -2.52
CA LYS A 264 -3.02 -17.68 -1.99
C LYS A 264 -1.91 -18.68 -2.29
N GLU A 265 -1.42 -18.72 -3.53
CA GLU A 265 -0.34 -19.60 -3.93
C GLU A 265 0.91 -19.39 -3.05
N TRP A 266 1.31 -18.14 -2.87
CA TRP A 266 2.48 -17.80 -2.07
C TRP A 266 2.29 -18.11 -0.58
N PHE A 267 1.18 -17.73 0.04
CA PHE A 267 0.91 -18.01 1.45
C PHE A 267 0.86 -19.50 1.75
N TYR A 268 0.23 -20.31 0.91
CA TYR A 268 0.21 -21.77 1.08
C TYR A 268 1.58 -22.42 0.83
N GLY A 269 2.44 -21.82 0.02
CA GLY A 269 3.83 -22.20 -0.14
C GLY A 269 4.62 -22.00 1.15
N GLN A 270 4.48 -20.83 1.80
CA GLN A 270 5.17 -20.53 3.06
C GLN A 270 4.75 -21.46 4.21
N THR A 271 3.46 -21.78 4.33
CA THR A 271 2.96 -22.66 5.40
C THR A 271 3.47 -24.11 5.27
N LYS A 272 3.68 -24.61 4.06
CA LYS A 272 4.25 -25.96 3.83
C LYS A 272 5.75 -26.03 4.16
N SER A 273 6.49 -24.96 3.92
CA SER A 273 7.91 -24.88 4.26
C SER A 273 8.14 -24.92 5.77
N CYS A 274 7.30 -24.23 6.57
CA CYS A 274 7.40 -24.25 8.03
C CYS A 274 6.99 -25.58 8.68
N ALA A 275 6.18 -26.41 8.01
CA ALA A 275 5.77 -27.71 8.55
C ALA A 275 6.82 -28.84 8.36
N ASN A 276 7.86 -28.58 7.55
CA ASN A 276 8.93 -29.53 7.23
C ASN A 276 10.26 -29.21 7.92
N THR A 277 10.32 -28.18 8.74
CA THR A 277 11.45 -27.82 9.61
C THR A 277 11.11 -28.09 11.09
#